data_7516a0627602c246ac09d28372acc177
#
_entry.id   7516a0627602c246ac09d28372acc177
#
_cell.length_a   1.000
_cell.length_b   1.000
_cell.length_c   1.000
_cell.angle_alpha   90.00
_cell.angle_beta   90.00
_cell.angle_gamma   90.00
#
_symmetry.space_group_name_H-M   'P 1'
#
loop_
_entity.id
_entity.type
_entity.pdbx_description
1 polymer ?
#
loop_
_entity_poly.entity_id
_entity_poly.type
_entity_poly.pdbx_seq_one_letter_code
_entity_poly.pdbx_strand_id
1 'polypeptide(L)'
;MKRTTTIRIMVTVALVACANMAEAQWTQYRGANGSSWGSANRMGNTTYYNNANGTSAGRSTTMGNTTYHYNANGTSAGRSTTMGNTTYHYNANGTSAGRATMMGNTTYFYGPNGAPAGTATRTGW
;
A
#
# COMPACT_ATOMS: atom_id res chain seq x y z
N MET A 1 -25.63 0.76 -3.78
CA MET A 1 -25.05 2.10 -3.92
C MET A 1 -23.53 1.98 -3.87
N LYS A 2 -22.87 2.20 -4.98
CA LYS A 2 -21.41 2.10 -5.06
C LYS A 2 -20.79 3.39 -4.51
N ARG A 3 -20.11 3.30 -3.40
CA ARG A 3 -19.37 4.44 -2.86
C ARG A 3 -18.01 4.51 -3.54
N THR A 4 -17.80 5.59 -4.27
CA THR A 4 -16.47 5.91 -4.81
C THR A 4 -15.66 6.56 -3.70
N THR A 5 -14.73 5.80 -3.12
CA THR A 5 -13.80 6.35 -2.16
C THR A 5 -12.66 7.01 -2.91
N THR A 6 -12.65 8.33 -2.95
CA THR A 6 -11.52 9.08 -3.49
C THR A 6 -10.44 9.12 -2.42
N ILE A 7 -9.44 8.26 -2.55
CA ILE A 7 -8.27 8.31 -1.68
C ILE A 7 -7.31 9.33 -2.27
N ARG A 8 -7.15 10.46 -1.60
CA ARG A 8 -6.06 11.39 -1.88
C ARG A 8 -4.79 10.82 -1.30
N ILE A 9 -4.02 10.15 -2.13
CA ILE A 9 -2.68 9.71 -1.75
C ILE A 9 -1.72 10.77 -2.25
N MET A 10 -1.20 11.59 -1.33
CA MET A 10 0.04 12.31 -1.60
C MET A 10 1.15 11.28 -1.61
N VAL A 11 1.81 11.21 -2.75
CA VAL A 11 2.86 10.27 -3.03
C VAL A 11 4.02 10.44 -2.06
N THR A 12 4.25 9.48 -1.26
CA THR A 12 5.55 8.84 -1.06
C THR A 12 5.30 7.51 -0.39
N VAL A 13 5.49 6.47 -1.17
CA VAL A 13 5.76 5.11 -0.71
C VAL A 13 5.02 4.68 0.56
N ALA A 14 3.87 4.20 0.41
CA ALA A 14 3.36 3.09 1.20
C ALA A 14 1.96 2.79 0.72
N LEU A 15 1.87 2.00 -0.26
CA LEU A 15 0.64 1.28 -0.48
C LEU A 15 0.44 0.33 0.66
N VAL A 16 -0.12 0.80 1.73
CA VAL A 16 -0.69 -0.09 2.73
C VAL A 16 -2.10 -0.41 2.28
N ALA A 17 -2.22 -1.41 1.46
CA ALA A 17 -3.51 -2.01 1.24
C ALA A 17 -3.82 -2.93 2.41
N CYS A 18 -4.47 -2.42 3.42
CA CYS A 18 -5.16 -3.26 4.38
C CYS A 18 -6.41 -3.77 3.73
N ALA A 19 -6.45 -5.02 3.33
CA ALA A 19 -7.73 -5.61 3.05
C ALA A 19 -7.72 -7.11 3.19
N ASN A 20 -8.33 -7.57 4.22
CA ASN A 20 -8.94 -8.87 4.27
C ASN A 20 -10.22 -8.84 3.44
N MET A 21 -10.13 -9.10 2.15
CA MET A 21 -11.31 -9.32 1.33
C MET A 21 -11.05 -10.42 0.32
N ALA A 22 -11.93 -11.43 0.37
CA ALA A 22 -11.86 -12.64 -0.45
C ALA A 22 -12.37 -12.45 -1.89
N GLU A 23 -12.57 -11.22 -2.35
CA GLU A 23 -13.14 -10.95 -3.67
C GLU A 23 -12.15 -10.21 -4.57
N ALA A 24 -12.21 -10.50 -5.87
CA ALA A 24 -11.46 -9.75 -6.86
C ALA A 24 -11.91 -8.29 -6.86
N GLN A 25 -11.04 -7.39 -6.43
CA GLN A 25 -11.33 -5.97 -6.38
C GLN A 25 -10.46 -5.20 -7.35
N TRP A 26 -11.11 -4.36 -8.11
CA TRP A 26 -10.43 -3.44 -9.01
C TRP A 26 -10.52 -2.02 -8.45
N THR A 27 -9.39 -1.39 -8.26
CA THR A 27 -9.30 -0.03 -7.73
C THR A 27 -8.59 0.85 -8.75
N GLN A 28 -9.19 1.97 -9.08
CA GLN A 28 -8.60 2.96 -9.94
C GLN A 28 -8.11 4.16 -9.12
N TYR A 29 -6.86 4.54 -9.32
CA TYR A 29 -6.27 5.70 -8.67
C TYR A 29 -6.36 6.91 -9.59
N ARG A 30 -6.83 8.04 -9.03
CA ARG A 30 -6.97 9.29 -9.79
C ARG A 30 -6.34 10.44 -9.01
N GLY A 31 -5.72 11.34 -9.73
CA GLY A 31 -5.23 12.60 -9.20
C GLY A 31 -6.37 13.56 -8.85
N ALA A 32 -6.04 14.63 -8.13
CA ALA A 32 -7.01 15.65 -7.73
C ALA A 32 -7.67 16.35 -8.93
N ASN A 33 -6.99 16.38 -10.08
CA ASN A 33 -7.49 16.93 -11.35
C ASN A 33 -8.28 15.90 -12.19
N GLY A 34 -8.52 14.69 -11.65
CA GLY A 34 -9.23 13.63 -12.35
C GLY A 34 -8.37 12.77 -13.27
N SER A 35 -7.09 13.09 -13.45
CA SER A 35 -6.19 12.27 -14.26
C SER A 35 -5.99 10.88 -13.65
N SER A 36 -5.82 9.86 -14.49
CA SER A 36 -5.53 8.51 -14.02
C SER A 36 -4.07 8.42 -13.57
N TRP A 37 -3.85 7.83 -12.39
CA TRP A 37 -2.52 7.47 -11.90
C TRP A 37 -2.23 5.98 -12.07
N GLY A 38 -3.25 5.20 -12.42
CA GLY A 38 -3.13 3.78 -12.59
C GLY A 38 -4.28 3.00 -11.97
N SER A 39 -4.09 1.72 -11.84
CA SER A 39 -5.09 0.82 -11.26
C SER A 39 -4.44 -0.29 -10.45
N ALA A 40 -5.22 -0.89 -9.59
CA ALA A 40 -4.84 -2.12 -8.89
C ALA A 40 -5.93 -3.17 -9.08
N ASN A 41 -5.51 -4.39 -9.38
CA ASN A 41 -6.40 -5.53 -9.51
C ASN A 41 -5.94 -6.62 -8.54
N ARG A 42 -6.83 -7.01 -7.64
CA ARG A 42 -6.55 -8.05 -6.67
C ARG A 42 -7.10 -9.39 -7.14
N MET A 43 -6.23 -10.37 -7.15
CA MET A 43 -6.56 -11.77 -7.47
C MET A 43 -6.05 -12.66 -6.35
N GLY A 44 -6.97 -13.17 -5.53
CA GLY A 44 -6.60 -13.95 -4.35
C GLY A 44 -5.75 -13.13 -3.36
N ASN A 45 -4.57 -13.59 -3.08
CA ASN A 45 -3.61 -12.93 -2.17
C ASN A 45 -2.60 -12.02 -2.89
N THR A 46 -2.76 -11.82 -4.20
CA THR A 46 -1.87 -10.99 -5.00
C THR A 46 -2.61 -9.79 -5.56
N THR A 47 -2.02 -8.61 -5.43
CA THR A 47 -2.50 -7.37 -6.04
C THR A 47 -1.52 -6.95 -7.13
N TYR A 48 -2.01 -6.80 -8.33
CA TYR A 48 -1.27 -6.32 -9.49
C TYR A 48 -1.52 -4.82 -9.68
N TYR A 49 -0.46 -4.07 -9.81
CA TYR A 49 -0.52 -2.63 -10.02
C TYR A 49 -0.17 -2.29 -11.46
N ASN A 50 -0.92 -1.38 -12.03
CA ASN A 50 -0.69 -0.89 -13.40
C ASN A 50 -0.58 0.63 -13.39
N ASN A 51 0.31 1.13 -14.24
CA ASN A 51 0.44 2.55 -14.52
C ASN A 51 -0.79 3.09 -15.27
N ALA A 52 -0.87 4.41 -15.38
CA ALA A 52 -1.95 5.09 -16.12
C ALA A 52 -2.06 4.63 -17.58
N ASN A 53 -0.93 4.27 -18.20
CA ASN A 53 -0.87 3.78 -19.58
C ASN A 53 -1.15 2.27 -19.74
N GLY A 54 -1.51 1.58 -18.65
CA GLY A 54 -1.82 0.14 -18.67
C GLY A 54 -0.63 -0.79 -18.53
N THR A 55 0.60 -0.27 -18.49
CA THR A 55 1.79 -1.09 -18.26
C THR A 55 1.89 -1.51 -16.80
N SER A 56 2.55 -2.64 -16.52
CA SER A 56 2.74 -3.11 -15.15
C SER A 56 3.58 -2.13 -14.34
N ALA A 57 3.12 -1.83 -13.13
CA ALA A 57 3.88 -1.09 -12.12
C ALA A 57 4.45 -2.01 -11.03
N GLY A 58 4.12 -3.30 -11.07
CA GLY A 58 4.55 -4.29 -10.09
C GLY A 58 3.40 -5.08 -9.50
N ARG A 59 3.70 -5.80 -8.44
CA ARG A 59 2.68 -6.58 -7.70
C ARG A 59 3.04 -6.71 -6.23
N SER A 60 2.05 -7.00 -5.42
CA SER A 60 2.22 -7.36 -4.02
C SER A 60 1.52 -8.67 -3.72
N THR A 61 2.19 -9.58 -3.04
CA THR A 61 1.62 -10.87 -2.63
C THR A 61 1.64 -10.96 -1.11
N THR A 62 0.49 -11.22 -0.52
CA THR A 62 0.34 -11.37 0.93
C THR A 62 0.38 -12.84 1.32
N MET A 63 1.26 -13.17 2.24
CA MET A 63 1.40 -14.51 2.81
C MET A 63 1.39 -14.38 4.33
N GLY A 64 0.30 -14.81 4.96
CA GLY A 64 0.10 -14.63 6.39
C GLY A 64 0.05 -13.13 6.76
N ASN A 65 0.93 -12.71 7.63
CA ASN A 65 1.05 -11.31 8.07
C ASN A 65 2.10 -10.51 7.28
N THR A 66 2.67 -11.09 6.23
CA THR A 66 3.72 -10.44 5.43
C THR A 66 3.25 -10.24 4.00
N THR A 67 3.45 -9.03 3.49
CA THR A 67 3.22 -8.69 2.10
C THR A 67 4.56 -8.45 1.42
N TYR A 68 4.83 -9.21 0.37
CA TYR A 68 6.02 -9.09 -0.47
C TYR A 68 5.68 -8.20 -1.67
N HIS A 69 6.53 -7.21 -1.92
CA HIS A 69 6.39 -6.26 -3.01
C HIS A 69 7.40 -6.56 -4.11
N TYR A 70 6.96 -6.48 -5.34
CA TYR A 70 7.79 -6.74 -6.52
C TYR A 70 7.65 -5.60 -7.53
N ASN A 71 8.77 -5.26 -8.14
CA ASN A 71 8.83 -4.32 -9.25
C ASN A 71 8.16 -4.87 -10.51
N ALA A 72 7.96 -4.03 -11.50
CA ALA A 72 7.39 -4.42 -12.79
C ALA A 72 8.18 -5.54 -13.49
N ASN A 73 9.50 -5.57 -13.31
CA ASN A 73 10.38 -6.60 -13.89
C ASN A 73 10.45 -7.89 -13.05
N GLY A 74 9.70 -8.00 -11.95
CA GLY A 74 9.68 -9.18 -11.09
C GLY A 74 10.72 -9.22 -9.97
N THR A 75 11.64 -8.25 -9.91
CA THR A 75 12.60 -8.15 -8.82
C THR A 75 11.94 -7.71 -7.52
N SER A 76 12.52 -8.10 -6.37
CA SER A 76 11.99 -7.67 -5.09
C SER A 76 12.07 -6.15 -4.91
N ALA A 77 10.98 -5.55 -4.44
CA ALA A 77 10.92 -4.15 -4.02
C ALA A 77 10.90 -4.00 -2.50
N GLY A 78 10.91 -5.13 -1.77
CA GLY A 78 10.86 -5.16 -0.33
C GLY A 78 9.67 -5.94 0.22
N ARG A 79 9.41 -5.81 1.50
CA ARG A 79 8.28 -6.45 2.16
C ARG A 79 7.74 -5.62 3.31
N SER A 80 6.50 -5.90 3.67
CA SER A 80 5.85 -5.32 4.85
C SER A 80 5.32 -6.44 5.73
N THR A 81 5.62 -6.40 7.02
CA THR A 81 5.12 -7.39 7.99
C THR A 81 4.29 -6.69 9.05
N THR A 82 3.06 -7.15 9.24
CA THR A 82 2.14 -6.59 10.23
C THR A 82 2.16 -7.44 11.49
N MET A 83 2.43 -6.80 12.62
CA MET A 83 2.38 -7.40 13.94
C MET A 83 1.50 -6.53 14.84
N GLY A 84 0.32 -7.04 15.20
CA GLY A 84 -0.67 -6.27 15.93
C GLY A 84 -1.14 -5.03 15.15
N ASN A 85 -0.96 -3.86 15.73
CA ASN A 85 -1.31 -2.58 15.11
C ASN A 85 -0.14 -1.89 14.37
N THR A 86 1.00 -2.57 14.24
CA THR A 86 2.20 -2.01 13.63
C THR A 86 2.58 -2.80 12.38
N THR A 87 2.85 -2.09 11.30
CA THR A 87 3.40 -2.64 10.06
C THR A 87 4.84 -2.19 9.90
N TYR A 88 5.75 -3.14 9.80
CA TYR A 88 7.16 -2.92 9.57
C TYR A 88 7.46 -3.05 8.08
N HIS A 89 8.15 -2.07 7.53
CA HIS A 89 8.55 -2.04 6.12
C HIS A 89 10.04 -2.31 5.98
N TYR A 90 10.39 -3.12 5.00
CA TYR A 90 11.78 -3.51 4.71
C TYR A 90 12.08 -3.28 3.23
N ASN A 91 13.27 -2.80 2.97
CA ASN A 91 13.81 -2.66 1.62
C ASN A 91 14.08 -4.03 0.98
N ALA A 92 14.34 -4.05 -0.32
CA ALA A 92 14.65 -5.28 -1.06
C ALA A 92 15.85 -6.04 -0.48
N ASN A 93 16.83 -5.32 0.07
CA ASN A 93 18.03 -5.89 0.71
C ASN A 93 17.81 -6.34 2.16
N GLY A 94 16.60 -6.22 2.69
CA GLY A 94 16.26 -6.63 4.06
C GLY A 94 16.48 -5.58 5.14
N THR A 95 17.03 -4.41 4.81
CA THR A 95 17.18 -3.30 5.77
C THR A 95 15.83 -2.67 6.08
N SER A 96 15.70 -2.07 7.27
CA SER A 96 14.48 -1.38 7.64
C SER A 96 14.21 -0.17 6.73
N ALA A 97 12.98 -0.05 6.27
CA ALA A 97 12.48 1.14 5.56
C ALA A 97 11.58 2.00 6.46
N GLY A 98 11.33 1.56 7.69
CA GLY A 98 10.48 2.26 8.64
C GLY A 98 9.31 1.40 9.12
N ARG A 99 8.38 2.03 9.81
CA ARG A 99 7.17 1.36 10.29
C ARG A 99 5.98 2.32 10.32
N ALA A 100 4.79 1.75 10.31
CA ALA A 100 3.54 2.46 10.51
C ALA A 100 2.78 1.82 11.67
N THR A 101 2.35 2.62 12.63
CA THR A 101 1.57 2.14 13.79
C THR A 101 0.19 2.79 13.75
N MET A 102 -0.85 1.97 13.78
CA MET A 102 -2.22 2.43 13.80
C MET A 102 -2.72 2.53 15.25
N MET A 103 -3.18 3.70 15.63
CA MET A 103 -3.82 3.94 16.92
C MET A 103 -5.18 4.61 16.68
N GLY A 104 -6.25 3.87 16.90
CA GLY A 104 -7.59 4.33 16.57
C GLY A 104 -7.73 4.57 15.06
N ASN A 105 -8.09 5.78 14.66
CA ASN A 105 -8.22 6.18 13.26
C ASN A 105 -6.98 6.93 12.71
N THR A 106 -5.90 7.00 13.49
CA THR A 106 -4.66 7.68 13.10
C THR A 106 -3.54 6.68 12.90
N THR A 107 -2.83 6.79 11.81
CA THR A 107 -1.61 6.02 11.52
C THR A 107 -0.40 6.93 11.68
N TYR A 108 0.55 6.50 12.49
CA TYR A 108 1.82 7.18 12.74
C TYR A 108 2.91 6.50 11.92
N PHE A 109 3.64 7.27 11.15
CA PHE A 109 4.74 6.80 10.32
C PHE A 109 6.07 7.16 10.94
N TYR A 110 7.00 6.21 10.91
CA TYR A 110 8.35 6.36 11.43
C TYR A 110 9.37 5.94 10.37
N GLY A 111 10.46 6.67 10.29
CA GLY A 111 11.57 6.34 9.41
C GLY A 111 12.37 5.13 9.87
N PRO A 112 13.38 4.68 9.08
CA PRO A 112 14.19 3.50 9.40
C PRO A 112 14.94 3.60 10.73
N ASN A 113 15.27 4.82 11.15
CA ASN A 113 15.97 5.11 12.41
C ASN A 113 15.01 5.34 13.60
N GLY A 114 13.70 5.19 13.40
CA GLY A 114 12.69 5.42 14.43
C GLY A 114 12.22 6.87 14.57
N ALA A 115 12.75 7.80 13.78
CA ALA A 115 12.29 9.19 13.80
C ALA A 115 10.88 9.34 13.22
N PRO A 116 10.03 10.22 13.77
CA PRO A 116 8.70 10.45 13.20
C PRO A 116 8.79 10.98 11.76
N ALA A 117 7.99 10.38 10.86
CA ALA A 117 7.92 10.77 9.46
C ALA A 117 6.59 11.44 9.09
N GLY A 118 5.58 11.33 9.95
CA GLY A 118 4.29 11.95 9.72
C GLY A 118 3.13 11.14 10.26
N THR A 119 1.93 11.61 9.99
CA THR A 119 0.68 10.95 10.41
C THR A 119 -0.36 11.00 9.30
N ALA A 120 -1.24 10.00 9.27
CA ALA A 120 -2.44 10.00 8.45
C ALA A 120 -3.65 9.70 9.34
N THR A 121 -4.64 10.55 9.32
CA THR A 121 -5.89 10.35 10.06
C THR A 121 -7.00 10.01 9.09
N ARG A 122 -7.67 8.90 9.37
CA ARG A 122 -8.84 8.50 8.61
C ARG A 122 -10.03 9.28 9.10
N THR A 123 -10.47 10.23 8.31
CA THR A 123 -11.71 10.96 8.54
C THR A 123 -12.80 10.36 7.67
N GLY A 124 -13.88 9.99 8.27
CA GLY A 124 -15.03 9.51 7.56
C GLY A 124 -15.60 8.24 8.17
N TRP A 125 -16.61 7.94 7.70
CA TRP A 125 -17.72 7.09 7.91
C TRP A 125 -17.51 5.71 7.34
#